data_21f174358ce655a776be9e2d9208c276
#
_entry.id   21f174358ce655a776be9e2d9208c276
#
_cell.length_a   1.000
_cell.length_b   1.000
_cell.length_c   1.000
_cell.angle_alpha   90.00
_cell.angle_beta   90.00
_cell.angle_gamma   90.00
#
_symmetry.space_group_name_H-M   'P 1'
#
loop_
_entity.id
_entity.type
_entity.pdbx_description
1 polymer ?
#
loop_
_entity_poly.entity_id
_entity_poly.type
_entity_poly.pdbx_seq_one_letter_code
_entity_poly.pdbx_strand_id
1 'polypeptide(L)'
;QRYPTKGRVWHPAGAHPFIGLNEALVHNGDFANYHSVAEYLSQRNLYPLFLTDTEVSVLLFDLYNRTYGYPLEYVIEALAPTMERDFDQLPVEKQRVYRALQAAHIHGSPDGPWFFIIARNDWENRRFQLIGITDTAMLRPQVFALHEGQVQVGLICSEKQAIDATLKSLSEEDPRVGTVADRYWNARGGSHTDGGSFIFSLEA
;
A
#
# COMPACT_ATOMS: atom_id res chain seq x y z
N GLN A 1 -8.68 -11.83 -6.88
CA GLN A 1 -9.92 -11.81 -6.09
C GLN A 1 -9.71 -12.44 -4.74
N ARG A 2 -10.28 -11.86 -3.70
CA ARG A 2 -10.16 -12.40 -2.35
C ARG A 2 -11.53 -12.54 -1.69
N TYR A 3 -11.67 -13.61 -0.93
CA TYR A 3 -12.84 -13.85 -0.10
C TYR A 3 -12.77 -12.97 1.16
N PRO A 4 -13.76 -12.12 1.45
CA PRO A 4 -13.73 -11.26 2.62
C PRO A 4 -13.79 -12.10 3.90
N THR A 5 -12.85 -11.89 4.82
CA THR A 5 -12.77 -12.63 6.08
C THR A 5 -13.66 -12.05 7.17
N LYS A 6 -13.89 -10.75 7.17
CA LYS A 6 -14.72 -10.04 8.16
C LYS A 6 -15.92 -9.30 7.57
N GLY A 7 -15.93 -9.05 6.27
CA GLY A 7 -17.08 -8.43 5.61
C GLY A 7 -18.25 -9.42 5.48
N ARG A 8 -19.46 -8.92 5.56
CA ARG A 8 -20.68 -9.70 5.29
C ARG A 8 -21.08 -9.65 3.81
N VAL A 9 -20.22 -9.16 2.96
CA VAL A 9 -20.52 -8.93 1.55
C VAL A 9 -20.09 -10.14 0.74
N TRP A 10 -21.08 -10.91 0.31
CA TRP A 10 -20.94 -12.09 -0.54
C TRP A 10 -21.17 -11.76 -2.02
N HIS A 11 -21.00 -10.51 -2.39
CA HIS A 11 -21.24 -10.01 -3.72
C HIS A 11 -19.93 -9.75 -4.46
N PRO A 12 -19.83 -9.96 -5.78
CA PRO A 12 -18.62 -9.67 -6.56
C PRO A 12 -18.07 -8.25 -6.39
N ALA A 13 -18.92 -7.26 -6.08
CA ALA A 13 -18.50 -5.90 -5.76
C ALA A 13 -17.63 -5.80 -4.50
N GLY A 14 -17.60 -6.83 -3.64
CA GLY A 14 -16.66 -6.95 -2.52
C GLY A 14 -15.28 -7.50 -2.89
N ALA A 15 -15.04 -7.78 -4.17
CA ALA A 15 -13.76 -8.28 -4.66
C ALA A 15 -12.75 -7.14 -4.82
N HIS A 16 -11.47 -7.45 -4.56
CA HIS A 16 -10.35 -6.54 -4.83
C HIS A 16 -10.08 -6.36 -6.33
N PRO A 17 -9.52 -5.21 -6.74
CA PRO A 17 -9.19 -4.04 -5.91
C PRO A 17 -10.43 -3.19 -5.58
N PHE A 18 -10.34 -2.43 -4.48
CA PHE A 18 -11.25 -1.32 -4.22
C PHE A 18 -10.70 -0.02 -4.82
N ILE A 19 -11.59 0.85 -5.24
CA ILE A 19 -11.25 2.04 -6.04
C ILE A 19 -11.52 3.31 -5.23
N GLY A 20 -10.49 4.15 -5.08
CA GLY A 20 -10.61 5.56 -4.76
C GLY A 20 -10.82 6.39 -6.03
N LEU A 21 -10.63 7.70 -5.97
CA LEU A 21 -10.73 8.53 -7.16
C LEU A 21 -9.56 8.32 -8.12
N ASN A 22 -8.35 8.23 -7.59
CA ASN A 22 -7.10 8.11 -8.35
C ASN A 22 -6.36 6.80 -8.09
N GLU A 23 -6.88 5.92 -7.24
CA GLU A 23 -6.24 4.71 -6.75
C GLU A 23 -7.08 3.46 -6.96
N ALA A 24 -6.39 2.35 -7.16
CA ALA A 24 -6.90 1.01 -7.00
C ALA A 24 -6.07 0.27 -5.95
N LEU A 25 -6.68 -0.20 -4.87
CA LEU A 25 -6.00 -0.76 -3.71
C LEU A 25 -6.42 -2.20 -3.43
N VAL A 26 -5.43 -3.06 -3.20
CA VAL A 26 -5.62 -4.38 -2.61
C VAL A 26 -4.99 -4.42 -1.23
N HIS A 27 -5.66 -5.10 -0.31
CA HIS A 27 -5.28 -5.21 1.09
C HIS A 27 -5.22 -6.66 1.52
N ASN A 28 -4.24 -6.99 2.33
CA ASN A 28 -4.21 -8.23 3.09
C ASN A 28 -3.84 -7.89 4.54
N GLY A 29 -4.81 -7.98 5.42
CA GLY A 29 -4.74 -7.60 6.83
C GLY A 29 -6.13 -7.40 7.40
N ASP A 30 -6.21 -6.74 8.53
CA ASP A 30 -7.44 -6.48 9.27
C ASP A 30 -7.44 -5.06 9.86
N PHE A 31 -8.63 -4.49 10.03
CA PHE A 31 -8.88 -3.37 10.93
C PHE A 31 -9.72 -3.86 12.11
N ALA A 32 -9.12 -4.07 13.27
CA ALA A 32 -9.87 -4.42 14.48
C ALA A 32 -10.80 -3.27 14.93
N ASN A 33 -10.37 -2.02 14.63
CA ASN A 33 -11.12 -0.81 14.90
C ASN A 33 -11.97 -0.32 13.71
N TYR A 34 -12.42 -1.23 12.82
CA TYR A 34 -13.19 -0.92 11.61
C TYR A 34 -14.29 0.13 11.84
N HIS A 35 -15.08 -0.04 12.90
CA HIS A 35 -16.19 0.89 13.20
C HIS A 35 -15.69 2.30 13.53
N SER A 36 -14.57 2.44 14.25
CA SER A 36 -13.97 3.75 14.54
C SER A 36 -13.44 4.43 13.27
N VAL A 37 -12.85 3.64 12.35
CA VAL A 37 -12.38 4.16 11.06
C VAL A 37 -13.56 4.58 10.18
N ALA A 38 -14.61 3.77 10.12
CA ALA A 38 -15.83 4.11 9.38
C ALA A 38 -16.49 5.37 9.93
N GLU A 39 -16.53 5.53 11.26
CA GLU A 39 -17.05 6.75 11.92
C GLU A 39 -16.18 7.96 11.60
N TYR A 40 -14.86 7.83 11.64
CA TYR A 40 -13.92 8.88 11.25
C TYR A 40 -14.13 9.33 9.80
N LEU A 41 -14.36 8.40 8.87
CA LEU A 41 -14.68 8.71 7.49
C LEU A 41 -16.05 9.38 7.34
N SER A 42 -17.07 8.90 8.06
CA SER A 42 -18.43 9.43 8.00
C SER A 42 -18.51 10.91 8.42
N GLN A 43 -17.71 11.33 9.41
CA GLN A 43 -17.57 12.73 9.82
C GLN A 43 -17.01 13.64 8.71
N ARG A 44 -16.49 13.04 7.63
CA ARG A 44 -15.96 13.71 6.44
C ARG A 44 -16.79 13.46 5.19
N ASN A 45 -18.04 12.98 5.40
CA ASN A 45 -18.98 12.62 4.35
C ASN A 45 -18.47 11.49 3.41
N LEU A 46 -17.61 10.61 3.93
CA LEU A 46 -17.15 9.41 3.24
C LEU A 46 -17.79 8.18 3.89
N TYR A 47 -18.55 7.42 3.12
CA TYR A 47 -19.33 6.29 3.63
C TYR A 47 -18.93 5.01 2.92
N PRO A 48 -18.35 4.00 3.62
CA PRO A 48 -18.12 2.69 3.03
C PRO A 48 -19.44 2.04 2.59
N LEU A 49 -19.46 1.51 1.38
CA LEU A 49 -20.66 0.91 0.78
C LEU A 49 -20.66 -0.62 0.90
N PHE A 50 -19.48 -1.23 0.94
CA PHE A 50 -19.30 -2.68 0.88
C PHE A 50 -18.91 -3.30 2.22
N LEU A 51 -18.78 -2.49 3.27
CA LEU A 51 -18.51 -2.92 4.64
C LEU A 51 -17.26 -3.81 4.76
N THR A 52 -16.22 -3.51 3.98
CA THR A 52 -14.93 -4.21 4.01
C THR A 52 -13.83 -3.29 4.52
N ASP A 53 -12.85 -3.87 5.19
CA ASP A 53 -11.65 -3.16 5.64
C ASP A 53 -10.79 -2.63 4.48
N THR A 54 -10.80 -3.31 3.34
CA THR A 54 -10.12 -2.82 2.13
C THR A 54 -10.76 -1.55 1.58
N GLU A 55 -12.08 -1.44 1.64
CA GLU A 55 -12.77 -0.22 1.21
C GLU A 55 -12.40 0.96 2.11
N VAL A 56 -12.42 0.79 3.44
CA VAL A 56 -12.00 1.87 4.33
C VAL A 56 -10.52 2.22 4.15
N SER A 57 -9.68 1.27 3.77
CA SER A 57 -8.26 1.52 3.47
C SER A 57 -8.08 2.45 2.28
N VAL A 58 -8.78 2.20 1.18
CA VAL A 58 -8.68 3.07 -0.01
C VAL A 58 -9.30 4.44 0.25
N LEU A 59 -10.40 4.51 1.01
CA LEU A 59 -11.02 5.78 1.40
C LEU A 59 -10.11 6.62 2.31
N LEU A 60 -9.37 5.98 3.23
CA LEU A 60 -8.36 6.67 4.04
C LEU A 60 -7.21 7.19 3.18
N PHE A 61 -6.70 6.37 2.28
CA PHE A 61 -5.62 6.78 1.38
C PHE A 61 -6.04 7.98 0.53
N ASP A 62 -7.21 7.92 -0.10
CA ASP A 62 -7.77 9.03 -0.89
C ASP A 62 -7.99 10.29 -0.03
N LEU A 63 -8.54 10.13 1.17
CA LEU A 63 -8.74 11.24 2.12
C LEU A 63 -7.41 11.94 2.44
N TYR A 64 -6.38 11.19 2.80
CA TYR A 64 -5.11 11.77 3.20
C TYR A 64 -4.36 12.39 2.00
N ASN A 65 -4.30 11.69 0.88
CA ASN A 65 -3.56 12.16 -0.28
C ASN A 65 -4.29 13.29 -1.03
N ARG A 66 -5.55 13.05 -1.43
CA ARG A 66 -6.28 14.00 -2.27
C ARG A 66 -6.95 15.11 -1.46
N THR A 67 -7.65 14.79 -0.38
CA THR A 67 -8.45 15.79 0.36
C THR A 67 -7.59 16.62 1.30
N TYR A 68 -6.66 15.99 2.02
CA TYR A 68 -5.75 16.72 2.91
C TYR A 68 -4.50 17.24 2.19
N GLY A 69 -4.24 16.78 0.96
CA GLY A 69 -3.07 17.18 0.20
C GLY A 69 -1.75 16.66 0.77
N TYR A 70 -1.77 15.57 1.52
CA TYR A 70 -0.56 15.02 2.09
C TYR A 70 0.32 14.41 1.01
N PRO A 71 1.63 14.72 0.99
CA PRO A 71 2.57 13.97 0.18
C PRO A 71 2.58 12.49 0.60
N LEU A 72 2.97 11.59 -0.31
CA LEU A 72 2.97 10.14 -0.04
C LEU A 72 3.74 9.76 1.23
N GLU A 73 4.83 10.46 1.53
CA GLU A 73 5.59 10.27 2.78
C GLU A 73 4.69 10.39 4.02
N TYR A 74 3.83 11.40 4.07
CA TYR A 74 2.93 11.62 5.21
C TYR A 74 1.74 10.65 5.22
N VAL A 75 1.25 10.28 4.04
CA VAL A 75 0.23 9.22 3.92
C VAL A 75 0.78 7.89 4.45
N ILE A 76 2.00 7.54 4.06
CA ILE A 76 2.68 6.33 4.53
C ILE A 76 2.89 6.38 6.04
N GLU A 77 3.38 7.50 6.57
CA GLU A 77 3.58 7.67 8.02
C GLU A 77 2.26 7.55 8.82
N ALA A 78 1.14 8.06 8.27
CA ALA A 78 -0.17 7.94 8.90
C ALA A 78 -0.71 6.50 8.90
N LEU A 79 -0.39 5.70 7.86
CA LEU A 79 -0.85 4.32 7.70
C LEU A 79 0.10 3.32 8.35
N ALA A 80 1.41 3.56 8.25
CA ALA A 80 2.50 2.71 8.75
C ALA A 80 3.50 3.55 9.55
N PRO A 81 3.17 3.89 10.80
CA PRO A 81 3.99 4.77 11.62
C PRO A 81 5.41 4.25 11.79
N THR A 82 6.39 5.14 11.66
CA THR A 82 7.81 4.82 11.85
C THR A 82 8.04 4.25 13.25
N MET A 83 8.77 3.12 13.33
CA MET A 83 9.10 2.48 14.61
C MET A 83 9.99 3.38 15.46
N GLU A 84 9.82 3.29 16.77
CA GLU A 84 10.49 4.13 17.76
C GLU A 84 12.02 4.22 17.56
N ARG A 85 12.67 3.09 17.29
CA ARG A 85 14.12 3.04 17.03
C ARG A 85 14.55 3.90 15.83
N ASP A 86 13.81 3.83 14.74
CA ASP A 86 14.13 4.57 13.52
C ASP A 86 13.65 6.02 13.64
N PHE A 87 12.57 6.21 14.35
CA PHE A 87 12.04 7.53 14.67
C PHE A 87 13.04 8.41 15.42
N ASP A 88 13.74 7.84 16.40
CA ASP A 88 14.75 8.56 17.20
C ASP A 88 15.97 9.01 16.39
N GLN A 89 16.19 8.39 15.22
CA GLN A 89 17.27 8.75 14.30
C GLN A 89 16.88 9.86 13.31
N LEU A 90 15.60 10.20 13.23
CA LEU A 90 15.12 11.24 12.33
C LEU A 90 15.55 12.65 12.79
N PRO A 91 15.71 13.62 11.89
CA PRO A 91 15.87 15.01 12.25
C PRO A 91 14.72 15.51 13.13
N VAL A 92 15.00 16.37 14.12
CA VAL A 92 14.05 16.86 15.12
C VAL A 92 12.78 17.44 14.48
N GLU A 93 12.92 18.18 13.39
CA GLU A 93 11.78 18.77 12.67
C GLU A 93 10.89 17.67 12.07
N LYS A 94 11.47 16.61 11.52
CA LYS A 94 10.74 15.47 10.99
C LYS A 94 10.03 14.69 12.09
N GLN A 95 10.69 14.46 13.22
CA GLN A 95 10.07 13.85 14.40
C GLN A 95 8.84 14.64 14.87
N ARG A 96 8.92 15.97 14.86
CA ARG A 96 7.78 16.83 15.25
C ARG A 96 6.58 16.63 14.32
N VAL A 97 6.81 16.63 13.01
CA VAL A 97 5.76 16.41 12.01
C VAL A 97 5.17 15.01 12.15
N TYR A 98 6.00 13.99 12.25
CA TYR A 98 5.55 12.60 12.35
C TYR A 98 4.77 12.34 13.63
N ARG A 99 5.18 12.89 14.78
CA ARG A 99 4.37 12.82 16.02
C ARG A 99 2.99 13.44 15.85
N ALA A 100 2.91 14.57 15.14
CA ALA A 100 1.63 15.20 14.88
C ALA A 100 0.74 14.35 13.97
N LEU A 101 1.31 13.75 12.91
CA LEU A 101 0.61 12.81 12.03
C LEU A 101 0.12 11.57 12.78
N GLN A 102 0.98 10.93 13.54
CA GLN A 102 0.65 9.74 14.35
C GLN A 102 -0.48 10.03 15.35
N ALA A 103 -0.41 11.19 16.03
CA ALA A 103 -1.44 11.59 16.98
C ALA A 103 -2.78 11.92 16.30
N ALA A 104 -2.75 12.60 15.16
CA ALA A 104 -3.95 12.98 14.41
C ALA A 104 -4.63 11.78 13.73
N HIS A 105 -3.87 10.75 13.38
CA HIS A 105 -4.32 9.59 12.59
C HIS A 105 -4.15 8.26 13.33
N ILE A 106 -4.21 8.27 14.65
CA ILE A 106 -4.00 7.09 15.51
C ILE A 106 -4.88 5.87 15.15
N HIS A 107 -6.00 6.10 14.48
CA HIS A 107 -6.92 5.05 14.03
C HIS A 107 -6.72 4.67 12.56
N GLY A 108 -5.77 5.28 11.87
CA GLY A 108 -5.60 5.13 10.42
C GLY A 108 -4.80 3.92 9.98
N SER A 109 -4.10 3.26 10.91
CA SER A 109 -3.28 2.08 10.61
C SER A 109 -4.09 0.79 10.78
N PRO A 110 -3.98 -0.18 9.85
CA PRO A 110 -4.46 -1.54 10.08
C PRO A 110 -3.76 -2.21 11.25
N ASP A 111 -4.38 -3.26 11.79
CA ASP A 111 -3.88 -4.00 12.95
C ASP A 111 -3.09 -5.25 12.52
N GLY A 112 -2.07 -5.61 13.30
CA GLY A 112 -1.28 -6.81 13.11
C GLY A 112 -0.52 -6.84 11.78
N PRO A 113 -0.29 -8.02 11.20
CA PRO A 113 0.39 -8.14 9.91
C PRO A 113 -0.52 -7.72 8.76
N TRP A 114 -0.08 -6.74 7.97
CA TRP A 114 -0.85 -6.27 6.81
C TRP A 114 0.06 -5.78 5.69
N PHE A 115 -0.50 -5.66 4.48
CA PHE A 115 0.09 -4.91 3.38
C PHE A 115 -0.98 -4.30 2.46
N PHE A 116 -0.60 -3.23 1.79
CA PHE A 116 -1.30 -2.65 0.66
C PHE A 116 -0.46 -2.77 -0.61
N ILE A 117 -1.13 -3.03 -1.74
CA ILE A 117 -0.59 -2.75 -3.08
C ILE A 117 -1.56 -1.78 -3.74
N ILE A 118 -1.04 -0.65 -4.20
CA ILE A 118 -1.83 0.47 -4.70
C ILE A 118 -1.32 0.84 -6.10
N ALA A 119 -2.20 0.77 -7.09
CA ALA A 119 -1.98 1.41 -8.38
C ALA A 119 -2.59 2.81 -8.32
N ARG A 120 -1.80 3.84 -8.59
CA ARG A 120 -2.19 5.24 -8.49
C ARG A 120 -1.93 6.00 -9.78
N ASN A 121 -2.91 6.80 -10.19
CA ASN A 121 -2.75 7.81 -11.23
C ASN A 121 -2.42 9.16 -10.54
N ASP A 122 -1.16 9.56 -10.59
CA ASP A 122 -0.69 10.87 -10.13
C ASP A 122 -0.78 11.87 -11.30
N TRP A 123 -1.99 12.28 -11.63
CA TRP A 123 -2.29 13.11 -12.79
C TRP A 123 -1.65 14.50 -12.70
N GLU A 124 -1.46 15.05 -11.50
CA GLU A 124 -0.82 16.34 -11.29
C GLU A 124 0.65 16.32 -11.73
N ASN A 125 1.36 15.23 -11.44
CA ASN A 125 2.75 15.01 -11.83
C ASN A 125 2.89 14.21 -13.13
N ARG A 126 1.79 13.87 -13.80
CA ARG A 126 1.74 13.12 -15.07
C ARG A 126 2.51 11.79 -14.98
N ARG A 127 2.22 10.99 -13.97
CA ARG A 127 2.86 9.69 -13.77
C ARG A 127 1.90 8.66 -13.20
N PHE A 128 2.19 7.41 -13.48
CA PHE A 128 1.56 6.27 -12.84
C PHE A 128 2.48 5.71 -11.77
N GLN A 129 1.90 5.24 -10.67
CA GLN A 129 2.66 4.70 -9.56
C GLN A 129 2.11 3.35 -9.15
N LEU A 130 3.01 2.40 -8.86
CA LEU A 130 2.71 1.16 -8.16
C LEU A 130 3.41 1.22 -6.81
N ILE A 131 2.60 1.23 -5.75
CA ILE A 131 3.05 1.48 -4.37
C ILE A 131 2.79 0.21 -3.55
N GLY A 132 3.80 -0.26 -2.84
CA GLY A 132 3.67 -1.27 -1.79
C GLY A 132 3.87 -0.63 -0.42
N ILE A 133 2.98 -0.91 0.52
CA ILE A 133 3.11 -0.50 1.92
C ILE A 133 2.86 -1.72 2.79
N THR A 134 3.75 -1.98 3.75
CA THR A 134 3.57 -3.04 4.75
C THR A 134 3.41 -2.45 6.14
N ASP A 135 2.94 -3.27 7.08
CA ASP A 135 3.05 -2.93 8.50
C ASP A 135 4.50 -2.62 8.88
N THR A 136 4.69 -1.72 9.84
CA THR A 136 6.01 -1.23 10.23
C THR A 136 6.92 -2.34 10.75
N ALA A 137 6.37 -3.37 11.40
CA ALA A 137 7.11 -4.55 11.83
C ALA A 137 7.40 -5.52 10.67
N MET A 138 6.85 -5.27 9.48
CA MET A 138 7.00 -6.08 8.26
C MET A 138 6.75 -7.57 8.49
N LEU A 139 5.72 -7.88 9.26
CA LEU A 139 5.33 -9.25 9.60
C LEU A 139 4.72 -9.99 8.40
N ARG A 140 4.20 -9.24 7.42
CA ARG A 140 3.81 -9.77 6.12
C ARG A 140 4.83 -9.38 5.06
N PRO A 141 5.64 -10.34 4.58
CA PRO A 141 6.66 -10.04 3.59
C PRO A 141 6.01 -9.61 2.26
N GLN A 142 6.64 -8.62 1.64
CA GLN A 142 6.43 -8.28 0.23
C GLN A 142 7.75 -8.40 -0.52
N VAL A 143 7.67 -8.80 -1.78
CA VAL A 143 8.80 -8.82 -2.69
C VAL A 143 8.52 -7.82 -3.81
N PHE A 144 9.47 -6.94 -4.01
CA PHE A 144 9.50 -5.97 -5.10
C PHE A 144 10.54 -6.42 -6.10
N ALA A 145 10.23 -6.35 -7.37
CA ALA A 145 11.15 -6.77 -8.42
C ALA A 145 11.11 -5.81 -9.59
N LEU A 146 12.26 -5.60 -10.20
CA LEU A 146 12.41 -4.84 -11.43
C LEU A 146 13.12 -5.70 -12.48
N HIS A 147 12.49 -5.86 -13.63
CA HIS A 147 13.11 -6.37 -14.82
C HIS A 147 13.50 -5.18 -15.71
N GLU A 148 14.79 -5.13 -16.12
CA GLU A 148 15.39 -4.03 -16.89
C GLU A 148 15.86 -4.56 -18.25
N GLY A 149 14.93 -4.98 -19.11
CA GLY A 149 15.20 -5.46 -20.47
C GLY A 149 14.83 -4.44 -21.54
N GLN A 150 14.42 -4.92 -22.70
CA GLN A 150 13.86 -4.06 -23.75
C GLN A 150 12.56 -3.40 -23.30
N VAL A 151 11.84 -4.04 -22.39
CA VAL A 151 10.69 -3.50 -21.66
C VAL A 151 11.01 -3.59 -20.18
N GLN A 152 10.76 -2.49 -19.46
CA GLN A 152 10.91 -2.48 -18.00
C GLN A 152 9.62 -2.93 -17.34
N VAL A 153 9.72 -3.85 -16.37
CA VAL A 153 8.58 -4.39 -15.63
C VAL A 153 8.84 -4.31 -14.13
N GLY A 154 8.04 -3.50 -13.43
CA GLY A 154 8.02 -3.45 -11.98
C GLY A 154 6.91 -4.35 -11.42
N LEU A 155 7.22 -5.20 -10.45
CA LEU A 155 6.27 -6.13 -9.84
C LEU A 155 6.31 -6.02 -8.32
N ILE A 156 5.15 -6.20 -7.70
CA ILE A 156 4.98 -6.35 -6.24
C ILE A 156 4.19 -7.62 -5.99
N CYS A 157 4.77 -8.56 -5.24
CA CYS A 157 4.11 -9.82 -4.86
C CYS A 157 4.43 -10.16 -3.39
N SER A 158 3.73 -11.13 -2.84
CA SER A 158 4.03 -11.67 -1.50
C SER A 158 5.29 -12.52 -1.48
N GLU A 159 5.68 -13.13 -2.61
CA GLU A 159 6.77 -14.10 -2.69
C GLU A 159 7.53 -13.99 -4.01
N LYS A 160 8.82 -14.36 -3.99
CA LYS A 160 9.68 -14.37 -5.17
C LYS A 160 9.16 -15.34 -6.27
N GLN A 161 8.63 -16.50 -5.88
CA GLN A 161 8.07 -17.46 -6.82
C GLN A 161 6.91 -16.89 -7.64
N ALA A 162 6.11 -16.01 -7.02
CA ALA A 162 5.03 -15.33 -7.73
C ALA A 162 5.58 -14.32 -8.75
N ILE A 163 6.67 -13.61 -8.43
CA ILE A 163 7.39 -12.75 -9.39
C ILE A 163 7.88 -13.57 -10.58
N ASP A 164 8.61 -14.66 -10.31
CA ASP A 164 9.21 -15.50 -11.36
C ASP A 164 8.14 -16.13 -12.27
N ALA A 165 7.04 -16.61 -11.68
CA ALA A 165 5.91 -17.15 -12.45
C ALA A 165 5.22 -16.09 -13.32
N THR A 166 5.07 -14.86 -12.79
CA THR A 166 4.48 -13.74 -13.52
C THR A 166 5.38 -13.33 -14.70
N LEU A 167 6.68 -13.15 -14.48
CA LEU A 167 7.62 -12.81 -15.56
C LEU A 167 7.66 -13.88 -16.63
N LYS A 168 7.65 -15.16 -16.24
CA LYS A 168 7.57 -16.26 -17.21
C LYS A 168 6.31 -16.16 -18.06
N SER A 169 5.14 -15.95 -17.45
CA SER A 169 3.89 -15.79 -18.19
C SER A 169 3.92 -14.58 -19.13
N LEU A 170 4.41 -13.44 -18.66
CA LEU A 170 4.56 -12.25 -19.50
C LEU A 170 5.52 -12.46 -20.67
N SER A 171 6.62 -13.21 -20.47
CA SER A 171 7.58 -13.51 -21.53
C SER A 171 7.03 -14.43 -22.63
N GLU A 172 6.04 -15.26 -22.30
CA GLU A 172 5.32 -16.09 -23.28
C GLU A 172 4.40 -15.24 -24.17
N GLU A 173 3.88 -14.10 -23.64
CA GLU A 173 3.04 -13.16 -24.39
C GLU A 173 3.88 -12.12 -25.14
N ASP A 174 4.95 -11.61 -24.51
CA ASP A 174 5.84 -10.60 -25.09
C ASP A 174 7.32 -11.03 -24.91
N PRO A 175 7.99 -11.51 -25.97
CA PRO A 175 9.39 -11.94 -25.90
C PRO A 175 10.40 -10.85 -25.49
N ARG A 176 9.99 -9.59 -25.43
CA ARG A 176 10.84 -8.49 -24.94
C ARG A 176 10.94 -8.48 -23.41
N VAL A 177 10.03 -9.18 -22.74
CA VAL A 177 10.05 -9.37 -21.27
C VAL A 177 10.91 -10.58 -20.94
N GLY A 178 11.89 -10.42 -20.05
CA GLY A 178 12.70 -11.52 -19.56
C GLY A 178 11.94 -12.39 -18.54
N THR A 179 12.40 -13.62 -18.38
CA THR A 179 11.79 -14.59 -17.46
C THR A 179 12.20 -14.41 -15.99
N VAL A 180 13.18 -13.55 -15.71
CA VAL A 180 13.76 -13.30 -14.39
C VAL A 180 13.93 -11.81 -14.20
N ALA A 181 13.70 -11.32 -12.98
CA ALA A 181 13.98 -9.92 -12.66
C ALA A 181 15.48 -9.71 -12.41
N ASP A 182 15.95 -8.50 -12.76
CA ASP A 182 17.35 -8.11 -12.57
C ASP A 182 17.62 -7.69 -11.12
N ARG A 183 16.59 -7.19 -10.43
CA ARG A 183 16.67 -6.75 -9.03
C ARG A 183 15.48 -7.23 -8.22
N TYR A 184 15.78 -7.60 -6.98
CA TYR A 184 14.78 -7.96 -5.97
C TYR A 184 15.04 -7.22 -4.67
N TRP A 185 13.96 -6.74 -4.05
CA TRP A 185 13.97 -6.17 -2.71
C TRP A 185 12.92 -6.89 -1.87
N ASN A 186 13.24 -7.15 -0.63
CA ASN A 186 12.31 -7.82 0.28
C ASN A 186 11.99 -6.91 1.46
N ALA A 187 10.72 -6.57 1.66
CA ALA A 187 10.23 -6.13 2.93
C ALA A 187 9.96 -7.39 3.78
N ARG A 188 10.78 -7.63 4.77
CA ARG A 188 10.62 -8.73 5.74
C ARG A 188 10.66 -8.17 7.14
N GLY A 189 9.88 -8.77 8.06
CA GLY A 189 9.94 -8.44 9.47
C GLY A 189 11.34 -8.57 10.04
N GLY A 190 11.71 -7.66 10.93
CA GLY A 190 12.99 -7.64 11.61
C GLY A 190 13.68 -6.28 11.57
N SER A 191 14.60 -6.08 12.49
CA SER A 191 15.26 -4.80 12.79
C SER A 191 16.25 -4.29 11.75
N HIS A 192 16.34 -4.90 10.59
CA HIS A 192 17.37 -4.60 9.58
C HIS A 192 16.80 -4.22 8.20
N THR A 193 15.52 -3.93 8.12
CA THR A 193 14.88 -3.56 6.86
C THR A 193 14.50 -2.08 6.85
N ASP A 194 14.69 -1.44 5.70
CA ASP A 194 14.59 0.01 5.49
C ASP A 194 13.14 0.51 5.34
N GLY A 195 12.24 0.12 6.22
CA GLY A 195 10.89 0.63 6.20
C GLY A 195 9.90 -0.20 5.36
N GLY A 196 8.64 0.14 5.49
CA GLY A 196 7.50 -0.61 4.99
C GLY A 196 6.95 -0.17 3.65
N SER A 197 7.66 0.62 2.84
CA SER A 197 7.11 1.09 1.56
C SER A 197 8.10 1.05 0.41
N PHE A 198 7.56 0.79 -0.78
CA PHE A 198 8.31 0.83 -2.04
C PHE A 198 7.42 1.41 -3.15
N ILE A 199 8.00 2.23 -4.03
CA ILE A 199 7.26 2.93 -5.09
C ILE A 199 7.98 2.77 -6.42
N PHE A 200 7.28 2.17 -7.39
CA PHE A 200 7.65 2.30 -8.80
C PHE A 200 6.88 3.46 -9.42
N SER A 201 7.56 4.30 -10.19
CA SER A 201 6.94 5.42 -10.90
C SER A 201 7.24 5.31 -12.40
N LEU A 202 6.22 5.49 -13.21
CA LEU A 202 6.30 5.57 -14.67
C LEU A 202 5.81 6.94 -15.10
N GLU A 203 6.65 7.72 -15.75
CA GLU A 203 6.26 8.99 -16.36
C GLU A 203 5.37 8.76 -17.57
N ALA A 204 4.30 9.56 -17.69
CA ALA A 204 3.29 9.46 -18.75
C ALA A 204 3.62 10.39 -19.92
#